data_aee41b08e95323f790095a65137f1304
#
_entry.id   aee41b08e95323f790095a65137f1304
#
_cell.length_a   1.000
_cell.length_b   1.000
_cell.length_c   1.000
_cell.angle_alpha   90.00
_cell.angle_beta   90.00
_cell.angle_gamma   90.00
#
_symmetry.space_group_name_H-M   'P 1'
#
loop_
_entity.id
_entity.type
_entity.pdbx_description
1 polymer ?
#
loop_
_entity_poly.entity_id
_entity_poly.type
_entity_poly.pdbx_seq_one_letter_code
_entity_poly.pdbx_strand_id
1 'polypeptide(L)'
;MAAHGKEIYGKMCTACHKADKKFIGPSPNGILERRSPEWVMNMILNPEQMVKEDPLAKDLLMEFNGAPMANQGLSKEDARAVLEYFRTLN
;
A
#
# COMPACT_ATOMS: atom_id res chain seq x y z
N MET A 1 16.89 -3.77 3.55
CA MET A 1 15.75 -2.88 3.33
C MET A 1 14.43 -3.64 3.27
N ALA A 2 14.35 -4.72 2.50
CA ALA A 2 13.12 -5.50 2.43
C ALA A 2 12.73 -6.13 3.78
N ALA A 3 13.69 -6.58 4.57
CA ALA A 3 13.40 -7.13 5.89
C ALA A 3 12.81 -6.08 6.84
N HIS A 4 13.30 -4.84 6.77
CA HIS A 4 12.75 -3.73 7.54
C HIS A 4 11.33 -3.40 7.05
N GLY A 5 11.11 -3.45 5.74
CA GLY A 5 9.79 -3.24 5.16
C GLY A 5 8.78 -4.30 5.59
N LYS A 6 9.21 -5.56 5.67
CA LYS A 6 8.37 -6.64 6.17
C LYS A 6 7.93 -6.39 7.61
N GLU A 7 8.84 -5.91 8.45
CA GLU A 7 8.55 -5.60 9.84
C GLU A 7 7.52 -4.47 9.94
N ILE A 8 7.70 -3.38 9.17
CA ILE A 8 6.77 -2.27 9.15
C ILE A 8 5.39 -2.73 8.64
N TYR A 9 5.37 -3.49 7.56
CA TYR A 9 4.13 -4.02 6.99
C TYR A 9 3.37 -4.85 8.03
N GLY A 10 4.06 -5.72 8.74
CA GLY A 10 3.45 -6.56 9.76
C GLY A 10 2.84 -5.78 10.91
N LYS A 11 3.40 -4.62 11.26
CA LYS A 11 2.91 -3.79 12.36
C LYS A 11 1.79 -2.83 11.93
N MET A 12 1.87 -2.27 10.72
CA MET A 12 1.04 -1.11 10.36
C MET A 12 0.07 -1.37 9.21
N CYS A 13 0.26 -2.41 8.43
CA CYS A 13 -0.53 -2.63 7.22
C CYS A 13 -1.47 -3.85 7.30
N THR A 14 -1.14 -4.85 8.11
CA THR A 14 -1.89 -6.10 8.13
C THR A 14 -3.27 -5.99 8.74
N ALA A 15 -3.58 -4.90 9.43
CA ALA A 15 -4.95 -4.66 9.91
C ALA A 15 -5.94 -4.57 8.75
N CYS A 16 -5.50 -4.08 7.57
CA CYS A 16 -6.34 -3.87 6.39
C CYS A 16 -5.92 -4.70 5.18
N HIS A 17 -4.66 -5.14 5.11
CA HIS A 17 -4.11 -5.85 3.96
C HIS A 17 -3.62 -7.24 4.34
N LYS A 18 -3.95 -8.21 3.50
CA LYS A 18 -3.38 -9.56 3.60
C LYS A 18 -2.57 -9.83 2.34
N ALA A 19 -1.44 -10.55 2.49
CA ALA A 19 -0.47 -10.70 1.40
C ALA A 19 -1.05 -11.44 0.20
N ASP A 20 -1.88 -12.45 0.44
CA ASP A 20 -2.34 -13.36 -0.61
C ASP A 20 -3.81 -13.22 -0.98
N LYS A 21 -4.53 -12.25 -0.42
CA LYS A 21 -5.95 -12.08 -0.73
C LYS A 21 -6.44 -10.68 -0.37
N LYS A 22 -7.59 -10.31 -0.94
CA LYS A 22 -8.29 -9.09 -0.57
C LYS A 22 -8.85 -9.22 0.84
N PHE A 23 -8.85 -8.12 1.57
CA PHE A 23 -9.41 -8.03 2.92
C PHE A 23 -10.13 -6.69 3.03
N ILE A 24 -9.80 -5.85 4.03
CA ILE A 24 -10.31 -4.47 4.08
C ILE A 24 -9.67 -3.64 2.97
N GLY A 25 -8.41 -3.93 2.64
CA GLY A 25 -7.70 -3.34 1.51
C GLY A 25 -7.23 -4.40 0.52
N PRO A 26 -6.66 -3.99 -0.63
CA PRO A 26 -6.20 -4.92 -1.65
C PRO A 26 -4.97 -5.71 -1.22
N SER A 27 -4.80 -6.90 -1.82
CA SER A 27 -3.61 -7.71 -1.60
C SER A 27 -2.38 -7.03 -2.21
N PRO A 28 -1.24 -6.94 -1.49
CA PRO A 28 0.00 -6.41 -2.05
C PRO A 28 0.74 -7.37 -2.98
N ASN A 29 0.38 -8.65 -3.03
CA ASN A 29 1.02 -9.60 -3.92
C ASN A 29 0.89 -9.15 -5.38
N GLY A 30 2.01 -9.02 -6.07
CA GLY A 30 2.03 -8.61 -7.47
C GLY A 30 1.65 -7.16 -7.71
N ILE A 31 1.64 -6.32 -6.67
CA ILE A 31 1.21 -4.92 -6.81
C ILE A 31 2.09 -4.15 -7.81
N LEU A 32 3.39 -4.46 -7.88
CA LEU A 32 4.31 -3.77 -8.78
C LEU A 32 4.15 -4.20 -10.25
N GLU A 33 3.39 -5.23 -10.52
CA GLU A 33 2.98 -5.59 -11.87
C GLU A 33 1.76 -4.79 -12.32
N ARG A 34 0.94 -4.34 -11.36
CA ARG A 34 -0.29 -3.59 -11.64
C ARG A 34 -0.12 -2.08 -11.53
N ARG A 35 0.83 -1.62 -10.72
CA ARG A 35 1.05 -0.18 -10.47
C ARG A 35 2.54 0.11 -10.45
N SER A 36 2.90 1.35 -10.81
CA SER A 36 4.29 1.80 -10.76
C SER A 36 4.80 1.93 -9.32
N PRO A 37 6.12 1.84 -9.11
CA PRO A 37 6.69 2.10 -7.78
C PRO A 37 6.32 3.47 -7.21
N GLU A 38 6.28 4.49 -8.06
CA GLU A 38 5.90 5.84 -7.65
C GLU A 38 4.48 5.90 -7.14
N TRP A 39 3.56 5.22 -7.82
CA TRP A 39 2.16 5.16 -7.41
C TRP A 39 2.03 4.50 -6.04
N VAL A 40 2.73 3.39 -5.84
CA VAL A 40 2.70 2.65 -4.57
C VAL A 40 3.28 3.51 -3.44
N MET A 41 4.39 4.20 -3.68
CA MET A 41 4.99 5.10 -2.69
C MET A 41 4.05 6.23 -2.31
N ASN A 42 3.40 6.85 -3.29
CA ASN A 42 2.44 7.93 -3.02
C ASN A 42 1.25 7.43 -2.22
N MET A 43 0.78 6.22 -2.51
CA MET A 43 -0.33 5.63 -1.77
C MET A 43 0.03 5.32 -0.32
N ILE A 44 1.26 4.91 -0.06
CA ILE A 44 1.75 4.67 1.30
C ILE A 44 1.93 5.99 2.06
N LEU A 45 2.53 7.00 1.41
CA LEU A 45 2.88 8.25 2.05
C LEU A 45 1.72 9.21 2.20
N ASN A 46 0.81 9.24 1.23
CA ASN A 46 -0.29 10.19 1.22
C ASN A 46 -1.55 9.61 0.58
N PRO A 47 -2.14 8.60 1.23
CA PRO A 47 -3.31 7.92 0.67
C PRO A 47 -4.52 8.85 0.53
N GLU A 48 -4.67 9.83 1.40
CA GLU A 48 -5.81 10.75 1.37
C GLU A 48 -5.79 11.62 0.10
N GLN A 49 -4.63 12.14 -0.27
CA GLN A 49 -4.49 12.93 -1.49
C GLN A 49 -4.65 12.05 -2.72
N MET A 50 -4.13 10.83 -2.68
CA MET A 50 -4.25 9.90 -3.79
C MET A 50 -5.71 9.61 -4.12
N VAL A 51 -6.56 9.35 -3.13
CA VAL A 51 -7.98 9.06 -3.40
C VAL A 51 -8.73 10.30 -3.89
N LYS A 52 -8.22 11.50 -3.65
CA LYS A 52 -8.83 12.73 -4.17
C LYS A 52 -8.44 13.01 -5.61
N GLU A 53 -7.22 12.71 -6.00
CA GLU A 53 -6.64 13.16 -7.28
C GLU A 53 -6.40 12.05 -8.30
N ASP A 54 -6.14 10.82 -7.85
CA ASP A 54 -5.81 9.72 -8.75
C ASP A 54 -7.03 8.86 -9.04
N PRO A 55 -7.42 8.69 -10.32
CA PRO A 55 -8.61 7.90 -10.66
C PRO A 55 -8.52 6.43 -10.23
N LEU A 56 -7.33 5.83 -10.29
CA LEU A 56 -7.14 4.43 -9.88
C LEU A 56 -7.33 4.27 -8.38
N ALA A 57 -6.84 5.24 -7.58
CA ALA A 57 -7.02 5.21 -6.14
C ALA A 57 -8.49 5.43 -5.76
N LYS A 58 -9.20 6.30 -6.49
CA LYS A 58 -10.63 6.50 -6.28
C LYS A 58 -11.42 5.23 -6.56
N ASP A 59 -11.09 4.54 -7.64
CA ASP A 59 -11.75 3.29 -8.01
C ASP A 59 -11.53 2.22 -6.94
N LEU A 60 -10.32 2.13 -6.40
CA LEU A 60 -10.02 1.20 -5.31
C LEU A 60 -10.83 1.52 -4.06
N LEU A 61 -10.97 2.79 -3.71
CA LEU A 61 -11.78 3.20 -2.57
C LEU A 61 -13.20 2.68 -2.71
N MET A 62 -13.79 2.81 -3.90
CA MET A 62 -15.14 2.33 -4.16
C MET A 62 -15.22 0.81 -4.17
N GLU A 63 -14.21 0.13 -4.73
CA GLU A 63 -14.15 -1.34 -4.75
C GLU A 63 -14.16 -1.92 -3.34
N PHE A 64 -13.53 -1.24 -2.38
CA PHE A 64 -13.45 -1.67 -0.99
C PHE A 64 -14.44 -0.93 -0.09
N ASN A 65 -15.62 -0.60 -0.65
CA ASN A 65 -16.78 -0.06 0.08
C ASN A 65 -16.52 1.26 0.81
N GLY A 66 -15.62 2.07 0.25
CA GLY A 66 -15.30 3.36 0.83
C GLY A 66 -14.41 3.31 2.06
N ALA A 67 -13.78 2.16 2.34
CA ALA A 67 -12.83 2.04 3.45
C ALA A 67 -11.50 2.72 3.06
N PRO A 68 -11.18 3.90 3.59
CA PRO A 68 -9.98 4.61 3.18
C PRO A 68 -8.73 4.02 3.82
N MET A 69 -7.60 4.12 3.12
CA MET A 69 -6.32 3.80 3.70
C MET A 69 -5.90 4.94 4.63
N ALA A 70 -5.60 4.60 5.88
CA ALA A 70 -5.14 5.59 6.85
C ALA A 70 -3.68 5.94 6.60
N ASN A 71 -3.34 7.24 6.77
CA ASN A 71 -1.96 7.68 6.71
C ASN A 71 -1.23 7.16 7.95
N GLN A 72 -0.19 6.35 7.74
CA GLN A 72 0.56 5.71 8.82
C GLN A 72 1.70 6.58 9.36
N GLY A 73 1.90 7.76 8.78
CA GLY A 73 2.95 8.67 9.24
C GLY A 73 4.36 8.18 8.95
N LEU A 74 4.54 7.34 7.94
CA LEU A 74 5.85 6.80 7.60
C LEU A 74 6.75 7.85 6.96
N SER A 75 8.05 7.75 7.23
CA SER A 75 9.06 8.51 6.48
C SER A 75 9.19 7.95 5.07
N LYS A 76 9.82 8.71 4.17
CA LYS A 76 10.10 8.21 2.82
C LYS A 76 10.98 6.97 2.85
N GLU A 77 11.93 6.89 3.79
CA GLU A 77 12.81 5.72 3.94
C GLU A 77 12.01 4.49 4.36
N ASP A 78 11.11 4.63 5.30
CA ASP A 78 10.26 3.53 5.76
C ASP A 78 9.30 3.09 4.66
N ALA A 79 8.69 4.03 3.94
CA ALA A 79 7.82 3.71 2.81
C ALA A 79 8.60 2.98 1.71
N ARG A 80 9.85 3.38 1.44
CA ARG A 80 10.70 2.69 0.48
C ARG A 80 11.03 1.27 0.94
N ALA A 81 11.23 1.08 2.24
CA ALA A 81 11.48 -0.24 2.79
C ALA A 81 10.26 -1.16 2.57
N VAL A 82 9.05 -0.65 2.77
CA VAL A 82 7.83 -1.40 2.49
C VAL A 82 7.72 -1.72 1.00
N LEU A 83 8.05 -0.76 0.13
CA LEU A 83 8.07 -0.99 -1.32
C LEU A 83 9.03 -2.13 -1.69
N GLU A 84 10.23 -2.14 -1.11
CA GLU A 84 11.20 -3.20 -1.38
C GLU A 84 10.70 -4.56 -0.87
N TYR A 85 9.98 -4.58 0.23
CA TYR A 85 9.33 -5.80 0.69
C TYR A 85 8.30 -6.26 -0.35
N PHE A 86 7.52 -5.36 -0.92
CA PHE A 86 6.53 -5.72 -1.95
C PHE A 86 7.19 -6.36 -3.18
N ARG A 87 8.41 -5.98 -3.53
CA ARG A 87 9.14 -6.60 -4.63
C ARG A 87 9.37 -8.10 -4.38
N THR A 88 9.44 -8.52 -3.12
CA THR A 88 9.62 -9.94 -2.77
C THR A 88 8.33 -10.74 -2.87
N LEU A 89 7.19 -10.07 -3.00
CA LEU A 89 5.87 -10.71 -3.06
C LEU A 89 5.39 -11.00 -4.49
N ASN A 90 6.22 -10.72 -5.47
CA ASN A 90 5.89 -11.00 -6.87
C ASN A 90 6.17 -12.44 -7.24
#